data_4be88a59b302239de02e1b42430362dc
#
_entry.id   4be88a59b302239de02e1b42430362dc
#
_cell.length_a   1.000
_cell.length_b   1.000
_cell.length_c   1.000
_cell.angle_alpha   90.00
_cell.angle_beta   90.00
_cell.angle_gamma   90.00
#
_symmetry.space_group_name_H-M   'P 1'
#
loop_
_entity.id
_entity.type
_entity.pdbx_description
1 polymer ?
#
loop_
_entity_poly.entity_id
_entity_poly.type
_entity_poly.pdbx_seq_one_letter_code
_entity_poly.pdbx_strand_id
1 'polypeptide(L)'
;MLSGLVGCLSLVAQSWCPPGAQWIYDAGSPWITALEQLTYSGDTIVDGYPAQRIDRVYQQTSPMNVVASWNPFFTRTNGDVVWEWNGTEWDTLYWFSAAPGDHWQPFWPNMADCPDHAWLVLDTSTTVVSGIPLRTLLLELTELGVSTGQQPLTIRERFGGGGGFGFPGNAPSSCGGVYECYCTFGCYQDQDIVPVGGPCALSLSAPTLMGRDQGLQVFPNPASDVVSIVLPNATTMQRVEVLGMDGRLVMTLHPDNGTSTFPLTGLNAGLYLIRAFGHNGTVRTATVAVQHGAQR
;
A
#
# COMPACT_ATOMS: atom_id res chain seq x y z
N MET A 1 31.23 -4.18 52.06
CA MET A 1 29.82 -4.45 51.67
C MET A 1 29.50 -3.54 50.48
N LEU A 2 29.59 -4.04 49.25
CA LEU A 2 29.13 -3.29 48.06
C LEU A 2 27.65 -3.61 47.86
N SER A 3 26.81 -2.60 48.06
CA SER A 3 25.39 -2.67 47.78
C SER A 3 25.21 -2.38 46.28
N GLY A 4 24.96 -3.42 45.49
CA GLY A 4 24.67 -3.30 44.09
C GLY A 4 23.25 -2.71 43.91
N LEU A 5 23.16 -1.50 43.37
CA LEU A 5 21.91 -0.95 42.87
C LEU A 5 21.53 -1.78 41.62
N VAL A 6 20.56 -2.66 41.75
CA VAL A 6 19.85 -3.24 40.61
C VAL A 6 18.89 -2.13 40.13
N GLY A 7 19.31 -1.41 39.13
CA GLY A 7 18.43 -0.49 38.42
C GLY A 7 17.31 -1.29 37.78
N CYS A 8 16.07 -1.14 38.28
CA CYS A 8 14.87 -1.56 37.58
C CYS A 8 14.77 -0.71 36.31
N LEU A 9 15.20 -1.25 35.17
CA LEU A 9 14.84 -0.68 33.88
C LEU A 9 13.31 -0.81 33.80
N SER A 10 12.61 0.30 34.02
CA SER A 10 11.21 0.42 33.66
C SER A 10 11.16 0.19 32.15
N LEU A 11 10.72 -0.98 31.71
CA LEU A 11 10.30 -1.22 30.34
C LEU A 11 9.14 -0.22 30.10
N VAL A 12 9.44 0.88 29.45
CA VAL A 12 8.41 1.78 28.96
C VAL A 12 7.63 0.95 27.96
N ALA A 13 6.33 0.78 28.19
CA ALA A 13 5.45 0.11 27.25
C ALA A 13 5.67 0.73 25.86
N GLN A 14 6.02 -0.10 24.90
CA GLN A 14 6.29 0.35 23.54
C GLN A 14 4.99 0.92 22.96
N SER A 15 5.05 2.15 22.49
CA SER A 15 3.90 2.81 21.88
C SER A 15 3.52 2.09 20.59
N TRP A 16 2.30 1.54 20.51
CA TRP A 16 1.68 1.14 19.25
C TRP A 16 1.49 2.35 18.35
N CYS A 17 1.75 2.20 17.04
CA CYS A 17 1.49 3.23 16.05
C CYS A 17 2.11 4.60 16.41
N PRO A 18 3.44 4.69 16.64
CA PRO A 18 4.10 5.95 16.92
C PRO A 18 4.09 6.87 15.69
N PRO A 19 4.40 8.17 15.86
CA PRO A 19 4.53 9.09 14.73
C PRO A 19 5.45 8.55 13.63
N GLY A 20 5.01 8.71 12.36
CA GLY A 20 5.73 8.19 11.21
C GLY A 20 5.48 6.71 10.91
N ALA A 21 4.65 6.03 11.70
CA ALA A 21 4.33 4.62 11.45
C ALA A 21 3.66 4.42 10.09
N GLN A 22 4.24 3.52 9.31
CA GLN A 22 3.75 3.09 8.01
C GLN A 22 3.91 1.58 7.87
N TRP A 23 2.91 0.95 7.29
CA TRP A 23 2.91 -0.47 6.95
C TRP A 23 2.56 -0.65 5.48
N ILE A 24 3.15 -1.64 4.85
CA ILE A 24 2.71 -2.15 3.55
C ILE A 24 2.44 -3.64 3.69
N TYR A 25 1.31 -4.07 3.17
CA TYR A 25 0.90 -5.46 3.07
C TYR A 25 0.63 -5.83 1.62
N ASP A 26 0.96 -7.06 1.26
CA ASP A 26 0.44 -7.66 0.05
C ASP A 26 -1.06 -7.94 0.27
N ALA A 27 -1.90 -7.24 -0.46
CA ALA A 27 -3.36 -7.38 -0.43
C ALA A 27 -3.88 -8.13 -1.66
N GLY A 28 -2.99 -8.85 -2.35
CA GLY A 28 -3.29 -9.60 -3.55
C GLY A 28 -4.03 -10.91 -3.28
N SER A 29 -4.39 -11.56 -4.37
CA SER A 29 -4.95 -12.91 -4.44
C SER A 29 -4.32 -13.63 -5.64
N PRO A 30 -4.60 -14.93 -5.89
CA PRO A 30 -4.06 -15.63 -7.06
C PRO A 30 -4.28 -14.91 -8.40
N TRP A 31 -5.27 -14.02 -8.48
CA TRP A 31 -5.67 -13.31 -9.71
C TRP A 31 -5.45 -11.80 -9.65
N ILE A 32 -5.07 -11.28 -8.50
CA ILE A 32 -4.97 -9.85 -8.24
C ILE A 32 -3.61 -9.57 -7.60
N THR A 33 -2.82 -8.70 -8.20
CA THR A 33 -1.64 -8.15 -7.54
C THR A 33 -2.02 -6.81 -6.94
N ALA A 34 -1.96 -6.70 -5.64
CA ALA A 34 -2.34 -5.49 -4.92
C ALA A 34 -1.49 -5.30 -3.66
N LEU A 35 -1.35 -4.06 -3.25
CA LEU A 35 -0.72 -3.65 -1.99
C LEU A 35 -1.69 -2.78 -1.20
N GLU A 36 -1.63 -2.89 0.10
CA GLU A 36 -2.30 -1.98 1.02
C GLU A 36 -1.26 -1.25 1.85
N GLN A 37 -1.31 0.07 1.78
CA GLN A 37 -0.51 0.94 2.63
C GLN A 37 -1.38 1.51 3.74
N LEU A 38 -0.84 1.45 4.94
CA LEU A 38 -1.40 2.05 6.13
C LEU A 38 -0.45 3.11 6.63
N THR A 39 -0.99 4.22 7.06
CA THR A 39 -0.18 5.36 7.50
C THR A 39 -0.82 6.00 8.72
N TYR A 40 -0.04 6.13 9.82
CA TYR A 40 -0.43 6.99 10.92
C TYR A 40 -0.62 8.42 10.42
N SER A 41 -1.81 8.97 10.58
CA SER A 41 -2.17 10.31 10.10
C SER A 41 -2.47 11.30 11.22
N GLY A 42 -2.22 10.91 12.47
CA GLY A 42 -2.33 11.78 13.63
C GLY A 42 -3.22 11.22 14.73
N ASP A 43 -3.24 11.93 15.85
CA ASP A 43 -4.09 11.60 16.99
C ASP A 43 -5.46 12.25 16.84
N THR A 44 -6.46 11.58 17.40
CA THR A 44 -7.86 12.02 17.38
C THR A 44 -8.56 11.59 18.67
N ILE A 45 -9.86 11.86 18.76
CA ILE A 45 -10.74 11.36 19.83
C ILE A 45 -11.86 10.57 19.19
N VAL A 46 -12.05 9.34 19.63
CA VAL A 46 -13.12 8.45 19.19
C VAL A 46 -13.84 7.92 20.44
N ASP A 47 -15.14 8.09 20.49
CA ASP A 47 -15.99 7.71 21.64
C ASP A 47 -15.43 8.23 22.99
N GLY A 48 -14.92 9.46 23.01
CA GLY A 48 -14.35 10.10 24.20
C GLY A 48 -12.95 9.65 24.61
N TYR A 49 -12.32 8.75 23.89
CA TYR A 49 -10.97 8.24 24.16
C TYR A 49 -9.94 8.78 23.15
N PRO A 50 -8.71 9.12 23.59
CA PRO A 50 -7.60 9.38 22.69
C PRO A 50 -7.32 8.15 21.81
N ALA A 51 -7.16 8.38 20.52
CA ALA A 51 -6.98 7.34 19.52
C ALA A 51 -6.00 7.79 18.44
N GLN A 52 -5.33 6.84 17.78
CA GLN A 52 -4.54 7.05 16.57
C GLN A 52 -5.43 6.80 15.35
N ARG A 53 -5.38 7.72 14.41
CA ARG A 53 -6.00 7.56 13.09
C ARG A 53 -4.99 6.95 12.14
N ILE A 54 -5.39 5.91 11.44
CA ILE A 54 -4.60 5.20 10.44
C ILE A 54 -5.35 5.24 9.11
N ASP A 55 -4.78 5.98 8.15
CA ASP A 55 -5.33 6.09 6.80
C ASP A 55 -4.91 4.87 5.98
N ARG A 56 -5.77 4.48 5.04
CA ARG A 56 -5.64 3.28 4.21
C ARG A 56 -5.64 3.63 2.74
N VAL A 57 -4.63 3.17 2.00
CA VAL A 57 -4.57 3.27 0.54
C VAL A 57 -4.36 1.87 -0.04
N TYR A 58 -5.30 1.45 -0.84
CA TYR A 58 -5.23 0.21 -1.61
C TYR A 58 -4.74 0.51 -3.03
N GLN A 59 -3.75 -0.23 -3.49
CA GLN A 59 -3.23 -0.13 -4.86
C GLN A 59 -3.23 -1.51 -5.51
N GLN A 60 -4.10 -1.70 -6.48
CA GLN A 60 -4.08 -2.87 -7.36
C GLN A 60 -3.28 -2.53 -8.63
N THR A 61 -2.38 -3.42 -9.02
CA THR A 61 -1.54 -3.26 -10.22
C THR A 61 -1.91 -4.24 -11.34
N SER A 62 -2.58 -5.34 -11.01
CA SER A 62 -3.05 -6.32 -11.99
C SER A 62 -4.37 -6.94 -11.51
N PRO A 63 -5.33 -7.24 -12.40
CA PRO A 63 -5.37 -7.02 -13.85
C PRO A 63 -5.64 -5.57 -14.26
N MET A 64 -6.07 -4.72 -13.34
CA MET A 64 -6.34 -3.30 -13.57
C MET A 64 -5.51 -2.45 -12.62
N ASN A 65 -5.07 -1.29 -13.08
CA ASN A 65 -4.39 -0.33 -12.20
C ASN A 65 -5.45 0.53 -11.50
N VAL A 66 -5.66 0.27 -10.21
CA VAL A 66 -6.64 0.97 -9.37
C VAL A 66 -5.94 1.46 -8.10
N VAL A 67 -6.16 2.72 -7.77
CA VAL A 67 -5.76 3.27 -6.46
C VAL A 67 -7.04 3.77 -5.79
N ALA A 68 -7.28 3.31 -4.58
CA ALA A 68 -8.43 3.68 -3.78
C ALA A 68 -8.01 4.03 -2.34
N SER A 69 -8.58 5.09 -1.80
CA SER A 69 -8.51 5.36 -0.36
C SER A 69 -9.73 4.69 0.30
N TRP A 70 -9.47 3.87 1.30
CA TRP A 70 -10.52 3.25 2.09
C TRP A 70 -10.79 4.06 3.35
N ASN A 71 -11.87 3.75 4.04
CA ASN A 71 -12.17 4.38 5.32
C ASN A 71 -11.00 4.16 6.28
N PRO A 72 -10.55 5.22 6.99
CA PRO A 72 -9.55 5.07 8.02
C PRO A 72 -10.09 4.18 9.13
N PHE A 73 -9.20 3.53 9.84
CA PHE A 73 -9.53 2.88 11.10
C PHE A 73 -8.81 3.57 12.26
N PHE A 74 -9.27 3.28 13.47
CA PHE A 74 -8.80 3.93 14.67
C PHE A 74 -8.35 2.89 15.67
N THR A 75 -7.18 3.13 16.26
CA THR A 75 -6.65 2.31 17.34
C THR A 75 -6.42 3.15 18.57
N ARG A 76 -6.39 2.51 19.72
CA ARG A 76 -5.92 3.11 20.96
C ARG A 76 -5.11 2.10 21.77
N THR A 77 -4.25 2.59 22.63
CA THR A 77 -3.49 1.75 23.56
C THR A 77 -3.73 2.15 25.00
N ASN A 78 -3.72 1.17 25.87
CA ASN A 78 -3.63 1.36 27.32
C ASN A 78 -2.72 0.27 27.88
N GLY A 79 -1.49 0.63 28.24
CA GLY A 79 -0.46 -0.36 28.56
C GLY A 79 -0.12 -1.19 27.31
N ASP A 80 -0.16 -2.53 27.46
CA ASP A 80 0.26 -3.48 26.42
C ASP A 80 -0.92 -4.00 25.57
N VAL A 81 -2.10 -3.42 25.71
CA VAL A 81 -3.28 -3.78 24.93
C VAL A 81 -3.56 -2.72 23.87
N VAL A 82 -3.76 -3.15 22.64
CA VAL A 82 -4.20 -2.35 21.52
C VAL A 82 -5.63 -2.71 21.21
N TRP A 83 -6.50 -1.69 21.13
CA TRP A 83 -7.88 -1.84 20.69
C TRP A 83 -8.08 -1.21 19.33
N GLU A 84 -9.01 -1.74 18.57
CA GLU A 84 -9.53 -1.16 17.33
C GLU A 84 -11.00 -0.79 17.50
N TRP A 85 -11.41 0.35 16.89
CA TRP A 85 -12.78 0.80 16.87
C TRP A 85 -13.58 0.11 15.77
N ASN A 86 -14.62 -0.66 16.13
CA ASN A 86 -15.45 -1.38 15.16
C ASN A 86 -16.61 -0.53 14.58
N GLY A 87 -16.73 0.73 15.00
CA GLY A 87 -17.82 1.63 14.64
C GLY A 87 -18.85 1.83 15.77
N THR A 88 -18.86 0.95 16.76
CA THR A 88 -19.78 0.98 17.91
C THR A 88 -19.08 0.83 19.25
N GLU A 89 -18.02 0.06 19.31
CA GLU A 89 -17.27 -0.24 20.53
C GLU A 89 -15.78 -0.52 20.24
N TRP A 90 -15.00 -0.58 21.31
CA TRP A 90 -13.57 -0.86 21.24
C TRP A 90 -13.32 -2.35 21.49
N ASP A 91 -12.83 -3.07 20.47
CA ASP A 91 -12.45 -4.47 20.56
C ASP A 91 -10.94 -4.64 20.70
N THR A 92 -10.51 -5.70 21.39
CA THR A 92 -9.10 -6.02 21.53
C THR A 92 -8.52 -6.49 20.20
N LEU A 93 -7.61 -5.68 19.65
CA LEU A 93 -6.85 -6.05 18.46
C LEU A 93 -5.63 -6.92 18.86
N TYR A 94 -4.80 -6.41 19.76
CA TYR A 94 -3.61 -7.11 20.26
C TYR A 94 -3.48 -6.99 21.77
N TRP A 95 -2.97 -8.05 22.40
CA TRP A 95 -2.65 -8.06 23.81
C TRP A 95 -1.19 -8.53 24.00
N PHE A 96 -0.25 -7.56 23.93
CA PHE A 96 1.18 -7.88 23.94
C PHE A 96 1.72 -8.39 25.28
N SER A 97 1.06 -8.15 26.42
CA SER A 97 1.45 -8.73 27.71
C SER A 97 0.92 -10.14 27.96
N ALA A 98 0.12 -10.69 27.04
CA ALA A 98 -0.40 -12.04 27.16
C ALA A 98 0.74 -13.08 27.25
N ALA A 99 0.51 -14.12 28.02
CA ALA A 99 1.42 -15.24 28.24
C ALA A 99 0.92 -16.51 27.52
N PRO A 100 1.77 -17.51 27.29
CA PRO A 100 1.31 -18.80 26.76
C PRO A 100 0.14 -19.37 27.53
N GLY A 101 -0.94 -19.71 26.83
CA GLY A 101 -2.20 -20.17 27.39
C GLY A 101 -3.27 -19.08 27.56
N ASP A 102 -2.91 -17.80 27.54
CA ASP A 102 -3.89 -16.72 27.49
C ASP A 102 -4.60 -16.71 26.15
N HIS A 103 -5.82 -16.21 26.15
CA HIS A 103 -6.63 -16.10 24.95
C HIS A 103 -7.51 -14.87 24.98
N TRP A 104 -7.84 -14.32 23.80
CA TRP A 104 -8.81 -13.24 23.61
C TRP A 104 -9.58 -13.41 22.32
N GLN A 105 -10.76 -12.80 22.27
CA GLN A 105 -11.59 -12.81 21.07
C GLN A 105 -10.94 -11.91 19.99
N PRO A 106 -10.77 -12.39 18.74
CA PRO A 106 -10.24 -11.59 17.68
C PRO A 106 -11.17 -10.40 17.38
N PHE A 107 -10.59 -9.26 17.04
CA PHE A 107 -11.36 -8.20 16.41
C PHE A 107 -11.73 -8.62 14.98
N TRP A 108 -13.02 -8.77 14.72
CA TRP A 108 -13.55 -8.98 13.37
C TRP A 108 -14.84 -8.19 13.17
N PRO A 109 -14.98 -7.38 12.08
CA PRO A 109 -16.15 -6.51 11.88
C PRO A 109 -17.50 -7.24 11.82
N ASN A 110 -17.50 -8.58 11.65
CA ASN A 110 -18.71 -9.41 11.54
C ASN A 110 -18.71 -10.55 12.56
N MET A 111 -18.18 -10.31 13.76
CA MET A 111 -18.05 -11.32 14.83
C MET A 111 -19.37 -11.93 15.32
N ALA A 112 -20.50 -11.29 15.04
CA ALA A 112 -21.80 -11.90 15.36
C ALA A 112 -21.96 -13.33 14.81
N ASP A 113 -21.22 -13.64 13.73
CA ASP A 113 -21.24 -14.93 13.07
C ASP A 113 -20.19 -15.93 13.62
N CYS A 114 -19.22 -15.47 14.45
CA CYS A 114 -18.10 -16.30 14.95
C CYS A 114 -17.83 -16.12 16.46
N PRO A 115 -18.82 -16.26 17.33
CA PRO A 115 -18.69 -15.92 18.75
C PRO A 115 -17.70 -16.83 19.51
N ASP A 116 -17.41 -18.01 18.96
CA ASP A 116 -16.64 -19.06 19.64
C ASP A 116 -15.16 -19.09 19.23
N HIS A 117 -14.72 -18.12 18.41
CA HIS A 117 -13.32 -18.04 17.99
C HIS A 117 -12.48 -17.25 18.99
N ALA A 118 -11.26 -17.70 19.23
CA ALA A 118 -10.30 -16.99 20.07
C ALA A 118 -8.87 -17.15 19.53
N TRP A 119 -8.06 -16.11 19.71
CA TRP A 119 -6.61 -16.22 19.64
C TRP A 119 -6.08 -16.85 20.91
N LEU A 120 -5.37 -17.95 20.78
CA LEU A 120 -4.63 -18.61 21.86
C LEU A 120 -3.15 -18.29 21.71
N VAL A 121 -2.50 -17.83 22.77
CA VAL A 121 -1.06 -17.59 22.78
C VAL A 121 -0.35 -18.94 22.94
N LEU A 122 0.43 -19.32 21.93
CA LEU A 122 1.25 -20.54 21.97
C LEU A 122 2.61 -20.27 22.59
N ASP A 123 3.23 -19.13 22.23
CA ASP A 123 4.58 -18.76 22.67
C ASP A 123 4.77 -17.25 22.65
N THR A 124 5.77 -16.79 23.40
CA THR A 124 6.16 -15.38 23.46
C THR A 124 7.68 -15.23 23.36
N SER A 125 8.12 -14.20 22.66
CA SER A 125 9.54 -13.89 22.55
C SER A 125 9.77 -12.38 22.48
N THR A 126 11.03 -11.97 22.48
CA THR A 126 11.41 -10.57 22.24
C THR A 126 12.43 -10.53 21.11
N THR A 127 12.15 -9.68 20.13
CA THR A 127 13.05 -9.45 18.99
C THR A 127 13.57 -8.02 19.04
N VAL A 128 14.86 -7.82 18.86
CA VAL A 128 15.44 -6.47 18.79
C VAL A 128 15.45 -5.99 17.35
N VAL A 129 14.78 -4.86 17.09
CA VAL A 129 14.73 -4.22 15.78
C VAL A 129 15.18 -2.77 15.93
N SER A 130 16.16 -2.34 15.16
CA SER A 130 16.77 -0.99 15.26
C SER A 130 17.22 -0.63 16.70
N GLY A 131 17.65 -1.63 17.48
CA GLY A 131 18.02 -1.45 18.90
C GLY A 131 16.84 -1.44 19.89
N ILE A 132 15.61 -1.56 19.41
CA ILE A 132 14.38 -1.54 20.22
C ILE A 132 13.92 -2.98 20.47
N PRO A 133 13.77 -3.41 21.73
CA PRO A 133 13.19 -4.71 22.03
C PRO A 133 11.68 -4.68 21.80
N LEU A 134 11.19 -5.52 20.91
CA LEU A 134 9.78 -5.65 20.57
C LEU A 134 9.26 -7.03 20.97
N ARG A 135 8.15 -7.08 21.67
CA ARG A 135 7.49 -8.35 22.00
C ARG A 135 6.89 -8.97 20.76
N THR A 136 6.94 -10.28 20.72
CA THR A 136 6.40 -11.10 19.62
C THR A 136 5.59 -12.22 20.26
N LEU A 137 4.37 -12.41 19.76
CA LEU A 137 3.49 -13.50 20.17
C LEU A 137 3.28 -14.45 18.99
N LEU A 138 3.29 -15.73 19.26
CA LEU A 138 2.85 -16.77 18.34
C LEU A 138 1.44 -17.18 18.75
N LEU A 139 0.49 -17.00 17.84
CA LEU A 139 -0.94 -17.20 18.08
C LEU A 139 -1.51 -18.33 17.24
N GLU A 140 -2.44 -19.05 17.80
CA GLU A 140 -3.27 -20.00 17.08
C GLU A 140 -4.73 -19.56 17.14
N LEU A 141 -5.45 -19.67 16.03
CA LEU A 141 -6.89 -19.47 16.01
C LEU A 141 -7.57 -20.76 16.49
N THR A 142 -8.38 -20.63 17.53
CA THR A 142 -9.18 -21.73 18.08
C THR A 142 -10.68 -21.44 17.89
N GLU A 143 -11.47 -22.51 17.77
CA GLU A 143 -12.93 -22.48 17.82
C GLU A 143 -13.39 -23.38 18.94
N LEU A 144 -14.21 -22.88 19.88
CA LEU A 144 -14.60 -23.62 21.09
C LEU A 144 -13.41 -24.20 21.87
N GLY A 145 -12.25 -23.53 21.83
CA GLY A 145 -11.02 -24.01 22.48
C GLY A 145 -10.29 -25.12 21.75
N VAL A 146 -10.70 -25.48 20.54
CA VAL A 146 -10.04 -26.48 19.69
C VAL A 146 -9.31 -25.76 18.54
N SER A 147 -8.09 -26.23 18.22
CA SER A 147 -7.34 -25.68 17.06
C SER A 147 -8.18 -25.77 15.78
N THR A 148 -8.23 -24.66 15.03
CA THR A 148 -8.87 -24.64 13.69
C THR A 148 -8.03 -25.32 12.62
N GLY A 149 -6.78 -25.70 12.94
CA GLY A 149 -5.81 -26.26 12.00
C GLY A 149 -5.20 -25.23 11.04
N GLN A 150 -5.47 -23.96 11.25
CA GLN A 150 -4.83 -22.88 10.48
C GLN A 150 -3.38 -22.72 10.94
N GLN A 151 -2.52 -22.20 10.07
CA GLN A 151 -1.13 -21.92 10.41
C GLN A 151 -1.08 -20.86 11.53
N PRO A 152 -0.21 -21.06 12.55
CA PRO A 152 -0.03 -20.09 13.59
C PRO A 152 0.37 -18.72 13.04
N LEU A 153 -0.18 -17.67 13.64
CA LEU A 153 0.09 -16.29 13.29
C LEU A 153 1.15 -15.71 14.24
N THR A 154 2.12 -15.01 13.67
CA THR A 154 3.06 -14.21 14.45
C THR A 154 2.62 -12.75 14.45
N ILE A 155 2.40 -12.18 15.65
CA ILE A 155 2.23 -10.73 15.81
C ILE A 155 3.41 -10.15 16.58
N ARG A 156 3.83 -8.94 16.19
CA ARG A 156 4.93 -8.22 16.83
C ARG A 156 4.51 -6.80 17.16
N GLU A 157 4.94 -6.31 18.33
CA GLU A 157 4.77 -4.90 18.68
C GLU A 157 5.19 -3.99 17.54
N ARG A 158 4.43 -2.90 17.30
CA ARG A 158 4.54 -1.93 16.20
C ARG A 158 4.28 -2.49 14.81
N PHE A 159 4.64 -3.75 14.53
CA PHE A 159 4.50 -4.36 13.20
C PHE A 159 3.09 -4.93 12.96
N GLY A 160 2.42 -5.39 14.01
CA GLY A 160 1.18 -6.14 13.89
C GLY A 160 1.41 -7.57 13.41
N GLY A 161 0.41 -8.15 12.76
CA GLY A 161 0.46 -9.52 12.26
C GLY A 161 1.22 -9.66 10.96
N GLY A 162 1.95 -10.76 10.81
CA GLY A 162 2.74 -11.09 9.63
C GLY A 162 1.99 -11.77 8.48
N GLY A 163 0.69 -11.99 8.60
CA GLY A 163 -0.14 -12.68 7.60
C GLY A 163 -1.62 -12.51 7.82
N GLY A 164 -2.41 -12.86 6.85
CA GLY A 164 -3.81 -12.64 6.55
C GLY A 164 -4.84 -12.31 7.63
N PHE A 165 -4.66 -12.73 8.86
CA PHE A 165 -5.66 -12.57 9.93
C PHE A 165 -5.22 -11.67 11.09
N GLY A 166 -3.99 -11.24 11.12
CA GLY A 166 -3.43 -10.51 12.27
C GLY A 166 -3.32 -9.02 12.05
N PHE A 167 -3.99 -8.48 11.03
CA PHE A 167 -3.85 -7.11 10.65
C PHE A 167 -5.17 -6.34 10.80
N PRO A 168 -5.14 -5.08 11.24
CA PRO A 168 -6.34 -4.26 11.37
C PRO A 168 -7.11 -4.19 10.06
N GLY A 169 -8.41 -4.48 10.12
CA GLY A 169 -9.31 -4.40 8.96
C GLY A 169 -9.32 -5.60 8.02
N ASN A 170 -8.50 -6.62 8.23
CA ASN A 170 -8.50 -7.86 7.45
C ASN A 170 -9.13 -9.03 8.22
N ALA A 171 -10.36 -8.86 8.61
CA ALA A 171 -11.13 -9.96 9.17
C ALA A 171 -11.65 -10.88 8.07
N PRO A 172 -11.70 -12.19 8.30
CA PRO A 172 -12.38 -13.09 7.38
C PRO A 172 -13.86 -12.70 7.25
N SER A 173 -14.37 -12.76 6.03
CA SER A 173 -15.76 -12.41 5.74
C SER A 173 -16.77 -13.43 6.28
N SER A 174 -16.31 -14.57 6.78
CA SER A 174 -17.14 -15.62 7.39
C SER A 174 -16.30 -16.57 8.23
N CYS A 175 -16.92 -17.16 9.26
CA CYS A 175 -16.35 -18.23 10.05
C CYS A 175 -16.10 -19.46 9.16
N GLY A 176 -14.85 -19.88 9.04
CA GLY A 176 -14.48 -21.03 8.22
C GLY A 176 -14.37 -20.78 6.73
N GLY A 177 -14.49 -19.53 6.28
CA GLY A 177 -14.23 -19.14 4.89
C GLY A 177 -12.73 -19.21 4.58
N VAL A 178 -12.37 -19.77 3.42
CA VAL A 178 -11.02 -19.67 2.87
C VAL A 178 -10.81 -18.20 2.46
N TYR A 179 -9.95 -17.51 3.17
CA TYR A 179 -9.55 -16.16 2.81
C TYR A 179 -8.44 -16.25 1.74
N GLU A 180 -8.77 -15.89 0.51
CA GLU A 180 -7.82 -15.95 -0.61
C GLU A 180 -6.88 -14.74 -0.69
N CYS A 181 -6.62 -14.06 0.41
CA CYS A 181 -5.65 -12.98 0.45
C CYS A 181 -4.27 -13.53 0.78
N TYR A 182 -3.26 -13.13 0.04
CA TYR A 182 -1.87 -13.38 0.44
C TYR A 182 -1.49 -12.60 1.68
N CYS A 183 -2.06 -11.44 1.90
CA CYS A 183 -1.99 -10.57 3.09
C CYS A 183 -0.68 -10.69 3.87
N THR A 184 0.45 -10.79 3.16
CA THR A 184 1.75 -10.93 3.78
C THR A 184 2.33 -9.58 4.12
N PHE A 185 3.07 -9.55 5.22
CA PHE A 185 3.79 -8.35 5.62
C PHE A 185 4.85 -7.98 4.59
N GLY A 186 4.79 -6.76 4.08
CA GLY A 186 5.74 -6.22 3.10
C GLY A 186 6.77 -5.29 3.72
N CYS A 187 6.34 -4.36 4.56
CA CYS A 187 7.22 -3.36 5.16
C CYS A 187 6.62 -2.73 6.41
N TYR A 188 7.51 -2.31 7.32
CA TYR A 188 7.21 -1.38 8.42
C TYR A 188 8.32 -0.36 8.59
N GLN A 189 7.94 0.89 8.92
CA GLN A 189 8.83 1.94 9.41
C GLN A 189 8.09 2.88 10.36
N ASP A 190 8.82 3.56 11.21
CA ASP A 190 8.36 4.71 12.01
C ASP A 190 9.53 5.67 12.28
N GLN A 191 9.34 6.66 13.16
CA GLN A 191 10.40 7.63 13.51
C GLN A 191 11.66 6.99 14.13
N ASP A 192 11.52 5.80 14.77
CA ASP A 192 12.58 5.12 15.53
C ASP A 192 13.11 3.89 14.77
N ILE A 193 12.32 3.32 13.88
CA ILE A 193 12.61 2.09 13.13
C ILE A 193 12.77 2.42 11.65
N VAL A 194 13.98 2.21 11.13
CA VAL A 194 14.24 2.28 9.68
C VAL A 194 13.45 1.19 8.94
N PRO A 195 13.15 1.35 7.63
CA PRO A 195 12.37 0.39 6.88
C PRO A 195 12.84 -1.05 7.04
N VAL A 196 11.94 -1.95 7.45
CA VAL A 196 12.16 -3.38 7.62
C VAL A 196 11.24 -4.13 6.67
N GLY A 197 11.76 -5.09 5.93
CA GLY A 197 11.06 -5.86 4.91
C GLY A 197 11.37 -5.35 3.51
N GLY A 198 10.96 -4.15 3.17
CA GLY A 198 11.17 -3.50 1.88
C GLY A 198 10.95 -1.99 1.96
N PRO A 199 10.85 -1.27 0.83
CA PRO A 199 10.48 0.14 0.83
C PRO A 199 9.06 0.33 1.35
N CYS A 200 8.87 1.19 2.35
CA CYS A 200 7.57 1.52 2.93
C CYS A 200 6.85 2.65 2.18
N ALA A 201 7.07 2.78 0.89
CA ALA A 201 6.33 3.72 0.06
C ALA A 201 5.65 2.94 -1.05
N LEU A 202 4.34 3.07 -1.17
CA LEU A 202 3.69 2.74 -2.44
C LEU A 202 4.35 3.61 -3.49
N SER A 203 4.91 2.97 -4.51
CA SER A 203 5.38 3.71 -5.67
C SER A 203 4.15 4.27 -6.36
N LEU A 204 3.67 5.43 -5.90
CA LEU A 204 2.69 6.25 -6.62
C LEU A 204 3.33 6.90 -7.85
N SER A 205 4.56 6.51 -8.20
CA SER A 205 5.04 6.79 -9.53
C SER A 205 3.96 6.24 -10.47
N ALA A 206 3.38 7.14 -11.26
CA ALA A 206 2.75 6.77 -12.50
C ALA A 206 3.57 5.60 -13.06
N PRO A 207 2.95 4.47 -13.47
CA PRO A 207 3.67 3.26 -13.77
C PRO A 207 4.89 3.64 -14.61
N THR A 208 6.06 3.61 -14.00
CA THR A 208 7.29 3.55 -14.78
C THR A 208 7.11 2.21 -15.47
N LEU A 209 6.74 2.26 -16.73
CA LEU A 209 6.60 1.10 -17.60
C LEU A 209 7.96 0.38 -17.59
N MET A 210 8.21 -0.37 -16.52
CA MET A 210 9.30 -1.34 -16.41
C MET A 210 8.85 -2.67 -17.05
N GLY A 211 8.15 -2.55 -18.17
CA GLY A 211 8.26 -3.48 -19.25
C GLY A 211 9.07 -2.78 -20.31
N ARG A 212 9.97 -3.45 -20.97
CA ARG A 212 10.53 -3.06 -22.26
C ARG A 212 9.45 -3.05 -23.34
N ASP A 213 8.28 -2.57 -23.08
CA ASP A 213 7.41 -2.03 -24.08
C ASP A 213 8.06 -0.70 -24.47
N GLN A 214 8.70 -0.70 -25.62
CA GLN A 214 9.25 0.52 -26.21
C GLN A 214 8.09 1.51 -26.24
N GLY A 215 8.12 2.50 -25.33
CA GLY A 215 7.09 3.53 -25.25
C GLY A 215 6.97 4.28 -26.55
N LEU A 216 5.93 5.08 -26.72
CA LEU A 216 5.82 5.97 -27.85
C LEU A 216 7.11 6.79 -27.98
N GLN A 217 7.84 6.61 -29.07
CA GLN A 217 9.05 7.38 -29.35
C GLN A 217 8.67 8.62 -30.16
N VAL A 218 9.17 9.76 -29.69
CA VAL A 218 8.91 11.07 -30.32
C VAL A 218 10.26 11.76 -30.50
N PHE A 219 10.64 12.01 -31.74
CA PHE A 219 11.92 12.63 -32.08
C PHE A 219 11.84 13.53 -33.33
N PRO A 220 12.68 14.57 -33.41
CA PRO A 220 13.55 15.06 -32.35
C PRO A 220 12.74 15.58 -31.15
N ASN A 221 13.33 15.56 -29.98
CA ASN A 221 12.78 16.18 -28.79
C ASN A 221 13.93 16.87 -28.02
N PRO A 222 14.00 18.19 -28.02
CA PRO A 222 13.05 19.17 -28.54
C PRO A 222 12.89 19.16 -30.07
N ALA A 223 11.66 19.48 -30.54
CA ALA A 223 11.31 19.58 -31.94
C ALA A 223 11.12 21.04 -32.37
N SER A 224 11.46 21.40 -33.61
CA SER A 224 11.25 22.75 -34.16
C SER A 224 10.08 22.82 -35.12
N ASP A 225 10.17 22.07 -36.22
CA ASP A 225 9.17 22.19 -37.32
C ASP A 225 8.37 20.90 -37.52
N VAL A 226 9.01 19.76 -37.28
CA VAL A 226 8.43 18.44 -37.50
C VAL A 226 8.80 17.51 -36.34
N VAL A 227 7.97 16.52 -36.13
CA VAL A 227 8.19 15.45 -35.17
C VAL A 227 7.88 14.10 -35.80
N SER A 228 8.74 13.14 -35.59
CA SER A 228 8.52 11.74 -35.95
C SER A 228 8.05 10.97 -34.74
N ILE A 229 7.02 10.14 -34.93
CA ILE A 229 6.38 9.35 -33.89
C ILE A 229 6.47 7.88 -34.29
N VAL A 230 7.04 7.06 -33.42
CA VAL A 230 7.14 5.59 -33.62
C VAL A 230 6.35 4.88 -32.52
N LEU A 231 5.38 4.07 -32.96
CA LEU A 231 4.66 3.15 -32.11
C LEU A 231 5.38 1.80 -32.13
N PRO A 232 5.77 1.24 -30.97
CA PRO A 232 6.45 -0.04 -30.94
C PRO A 232 5.52 -1.19 -31.38
N ASN A 233 6.15 -2.32 -31.73
CA ASN A 233 5.47 -3.58 -32.07
C ASN A 233 4.63 -3.56 -33.37
N ALA A 234 5.10 -2.84 -34.40
CA ALA A 234 4.47 -2.81 -35.73
C ALA A 234 2.95 -2.48 -35.71
N THR A 235 2.47 -1.85 -34.63
CA THR A 235 1.09 -1.39 -34.53
C THR A 235 0.90 -0.18 -35.45
N THR A 236 -0.01 -0.29 -36.41
CA THR A 236 -0.34 0.86 -37.25
C THR A 236 -1.09 1.91 -36.42
N MET A 237 -0.67 3.17 -36.56
CA MET A 237 -1.32 4.30 -35.91
C MET A 237 -2.61 4.66 -36.63
N GLN A 238 -3.68 4.83 -35.86
CA GLN A 238 -4.97 5.30 -36.38
C GLN A 238 -5.08 6.82 -36.29
N ARG A 239 -4.63 7.39 -35.18
CA ARG A 239 -4.79 8.81 -34.87
C ARG A 239 -3.74 9.24 -33.88
N VAL A 240 -3.30 10.49 -33.98
CA VAL A 240 -2.44 11.14 -32.98
C VAL A 240 -3.11 12.44 -32.53
N GLU A 241 -3.16 12.65 -31.25
CA GLU A 241 -3.66 13.87 -30.63
C GLU A 241 -2.51 14.59 -29.93
N VAL A 242 -2.44 15.90 -30.11
CA VAL A 242 -1.53 16.80 -29.40
C VAL A 242 -2.35 17.60 -28.41
N LEU A 243 -1.97 17.51 -27.13
CA LEU A 243 -2.65 18.20 -26.05
C LEU A 243 -1.70 19.20 -25.40
N GLY A 244 -2.22 20.33 -24.98
CA GLY A 244 -1.53 21.22 -24.06
C GLY A 244 -1.32 20.57 -22.69
N MET A 245 -0.43 21.11 -21.87
CA MET A 245 -0.20 20.60 -20.50
C MET A 245 -1.43 20.81 -19.59
N ASP A 246 -2.39 21.63 -19.99
CA ASP A 246 -3.70 21.80 -19.37
C ASP A 246 -4.71 20.69 -19.78
N GLY A 247 -4.30 19.75 -20.61
CA GLY A 247 -5.14 18.66 -21.14
C GLY A 247 -6.05 19.07 -22.30
N ARG A 248 -5.99 20.32 -22.74
CA ARG A 248 -6.79 20.79 -23.88
C ARG A 248 -6.25 20.21 -25.18
N LEU A 249 -7.13 19.65 -26.01
CA LEU A 249 -6.80 19.21 -27.37
C LEU A 249 -6.42 20.42 -28.24
N VAL A 250 -5.20 20.40 -28.79
CA VAL A 250 -4.66 21.46 -29.65
C VAL A 250 -4.71 21.05 -31.11
N MET A 251 -4.39 19.78 -31.40
CA MET A 251 -4.31 19.30 -32.79
C MET A 251 -4.65 17.82 -32.86
N THR A 252 -5.29 17.38 -33.93
CA THR A 252 -5.47 15.97 -34.27
C THR A 252 -4.79 15.68 -35.59
N LEU A 253 -4.00 14.63 -35.64
CA LEU A 253 -3.25 14.20 -36.80
C LEU A 253 -3.71 12.80 -37.21
N HIS A 254 -3.87 12.57 -38.52
CA HIS A 254 -4.17 11.26 -39.06
C HIS A 254 -2.97 10.79 -39.88
N PRO A 255 -2.32 9.68 -39.49
CA PRO A 255 -1.22 9.14 -40.26
C PRO A 255 -1.71 8.62 -41.59
N ASP A 256 -1.14 9.13 -42.67
CA ASP A 256 -1.29 8.50 -43.98
C ASP A 256 -0.40 7.28 -44.08
N ASN A 257 -0.90 6.15 -44.52
CA ASN A 257 -0.25 4.86 -44.74
C ASN A 257 1.28 4.81 -44.51
N GLY A 258 1.70 4.66 -43.25
CA GLY A 258 3.11 4.48 -42.88
C GLY A 258 3.90 5.77 -42.56
N THR A 259 3.31 6.96 -42.64
CA THR A 259 3.98 8.21 -42.29
C THR A 259 3.86 8.44 -40.79
N SER A 260 5.00 8.43 -40.11
CA SER A 260 5.07 8.74 -38.67
C SER A 260 5.64 10.14 -38.38
N THR A 261 5.75 10.99 -39.42
CA THR A 261 6.30 12.35 -39.33
C THR A 261 5.21 13.39 -39.52
N PHE A 262 5.08 14.31 -38.59
CA PHE A 262 4.02 15.28 -38.52
C PHE A 262 4.57 16.71 -38.40
N PRO A 263 4.02 17.70 -39.08
CA PRO A 263 4.39 19.10 -38.93
C PRO A 263 3.85 19.61 -37.57
N LEU A 264 4.64 20.44 -36.90
CA LEU A 264 4.27 21.14 -35.67
C LEU A 264 3.94 22.62 -35.95
N THR A 265 3.71 22.99 -37.20
CA THR A 265 3.36 24.34 -37.61
C THR A 265 2.09 24.81 -36.95
N GLY A 266 2.14 25.97 -36.32
CA GLY A 266 1.01 26.53 -35.56
C GLY A 266 0.98 26.24 -34.09
N LEU A 267 1.91 25.40 -33.55
CA LEU A 267 2.13 25.26 -32.12
C LEU A 267 3.06 26.39 -31.64
N ASN A 268 2.79 26.94 -30.48
CA ASN A 268 3.71 27.84 -29.81
C ASN A 268 4.86 27.05 -29.17
N ALA A 269 6.00 27.70 -28.89
CA ALA A 269 7.03 27.07 -28.08
C ALA A 269 6.48 26.67 -26.70
N GLY A 270 6.74 25.43 -26.28
CA GLY A 270 6.20 24.89 -25.02
C GLY A 270 6.26 23.37 -24.96
N LEU A 271 5.72 22.83 -23.86
CA LEU A 271 5.55 21.39 -23.66
C LEU A 271 4.17 20.94 -24.10
N TYR A 272 4.12 19.81 -24.77
CA TYR A 272 2.89 19.19 -25.24
C TYR A 272 2.89 17.70 -24.94
N LEU A 273 1.70 17.14 -24.68
CA LEU A 273 1.49 15.71 -24.55
C LEU A 273 1.02 15.15 -25.91
N ILE A 274 1.73 14.18 -26.44
CA ILE A 274 1.35 13.42 -27.62
C ILE A 274 0.62 12.16 -27.18
N ARG A 275 -0.56 11.90 -27.71
CA ARG A 275 -1.35 10.70 -27.48
C ARG A 275 -1.61 9.99 -28.79
N ALA A 276 -1.02 8.81 -28.99
CA ALA A 276 -1.16 8.00 -30.20
C ALA A 276 -2.12 6.82 -29.94
N PHE A 277 -3.03 6.63 -30.89
CA PHE A 277 -4.02 5.55 -30.89
C PHE A 277 -3.65 4.54 -31.98
N GLY A 278 -3.52 3.28 -31.60
CA GLY A 278 -3.33 2.18 -32.55
C GLY A 278 -4.66 1.56 -33.00
N HIS A 279 -4.67 0.93 -34.17
CA HIS A 279 -5.85 0.23 -34.70
C HIS A 279 -6.34 -0.92 -33.80
N ASN A 280 -5.48 -1.46 -32.96
CA ASN A 280 -5.82 -2.51 -31.99
C ASN A 280 -6.39 -1.96 -30.66
N GLY A 281 -6.74 -0.67 -30.60
CA GLY A 281 -7.25 0.00 -29.41
C GLY A 281 -6.18 0.41 -28.40
N THR A 282 -4.89 0.17 -28.67
CA THR A 282 -3.83 0.63 -27.77
C THR A 282 -3.73 2.16 -27.79
N VAL A 283 -3.49 2.74 -26.62
CA VAL A 283 -3.21 4.16 -26.44
C VAL A 283 -1.83 4.30 -25.80
N ARG A 284 -0.98 5.17 -26.37
CA ARG A 284 0.34 5.48 -25.83
C ARG A 284 0.53 6.99 -25.75
N THR A 285 1.30 7.45 -24.79
CA THR A 285 1.58 8.87 -24.57
C THR A 285 3.07 9.14 -24.48
N ALA A 286 3.48 10.32 -24.94
CA ALA A 286 4.83 10.84 -24.77
C ALA A 286 4.78 12.36 -24.67
N THR A 287 5.80 12.97 -24.06
CA THR A 287 5.92 14.43 -24.00
C THR A 287 6.90 14.92 -25.06
N VAL A 288 6.58 16.02 -25.73
CA VAL A 288 7.46 16.72 -26.65
C VAL A 288 7.63 18.18 -26.26
N ALA A 289 8.86 18.68 -26.33
CA ALA A 289 9.17 20.09 -26.21
C ALA A 289 9.23 20.70 -27.63
N VAL A 290 8.42 21.72 -27.89
CA VAL A 290 8.45 22.49 -29.14
C VAL A 290 9.28 23.75 -28.92
N GLN A 291 10.26 23.98 -29.79
CA GLN A 291 11.13 25.16 -29.79
C GLN A 291 11.17 25.73 -31.19
N HIS A 292 10.89 27.03 -31.32
CA HIS A 292 11.14 27.72 -32.59
C HIS A 292 12.53 28.31 -32.57
N GLY A 293 13.35 28.00 -33.55
CA GLY A 293 14.63 28.62 -33.72
C GLY A 293 14.48 30.14 -33.73
N ALA A 294 15.32 30.85 -32.96
CA ALA A 294 15.39 32.31 -33.09
C ALA A 294 15.74 32.63 -34.55
N GLN A 295 14.82 33.23 -35.28
CA GLN A 295 15.16 33.80 -36.61
C GLN A 295 16.29 34.80 -36.35
N ARG A 296 17.47 34.50 -36.91
CA ARG A 296 18.59 35.42 -37.01
C ARG A 296 18.38 36.36 -38.15
#